data_cae0ef8405454bf712191de67c7ca591
#
_entry.id   cae0ef8405454bf712191de67c7ca591
#
_cell.length_a   1.000
_cell.length_b   1.000
_cell.length_c   1.000
_cell.angle_alpha   90.00
_cell.angle_beta   90.00
_cell.angle_gamma   90.00
#
_symmetry.space_group_name_H-M   'P 1'
#
loop_
_entity.id
_entity.type
_entity.pdbx_description
1 polymer ?
#
loop_
_entity_poly.entity_id
_entity_poly.type
_entity_poly.pdbx_seq_one_letter_code
_entity_poly.pdbx_strand_id
1 'polypeptide(L)'
;PMFHQVEGLVIDKVTHMGHLKGCLTDFARAFFEVDSVVTRFRPHFFPFTEPSAEMDVQCDRSGGNVKVGEGEDWLEILGSGMVHPNVLRNVGLDPDEYQGFAFGMGVDRLAMLKYGMPDLRPYFESDVRWLSHYGFKPWLLPSLSGGLS
;
A
#
# COMPACT_ATOMS: atom_id res chain seq x y z
N PRO A 1 -4.56 5.42 19.49
CA PRO A 1 -4.91 5.45 18.08
C PRO A 1 -5.09 4.02 17.56
N MET A 2 -6.00 3.83 16.64
CA MET A 2 -6.27 2.56 15.97
C MET A 2 -6.05 2.77 14.47
N PHE A 3 -5.52 1.78 13.77
CA PHE A 3 -5.36 1.76 12.32
C PHE A 3 -5.21 0.32 11.83
N HIS A 4 -5.43 0.10 10.55
CA HIS A 4 -5.34 -1.22 9.93
C HIS A 4 -4.22 -1.26 8.90
N GLN A 5 -3.50 -2.35 8.85
CA GLN A 5 -2.41 -2.57 7.89
C GLN A 5 -2.59 -3.91 7.16
N VAL A 6 -2.16 -3.94 5.92
CA VAL A 6 -1.85 -5.16 5.17
C VAL A 6 -0.34 -5.27 5.09
N GLU A 7 0.16 -6.43 5.49
CA GLU A 7 1.58 -6.75 5.45
C GLU A 7 1.80 -7.92 4.49
N GLY A 8 2.84 -7.83 3.68
CA GLY A 8 3.26 -8.89 2.78
C GLY A 8 4.71 -9.28 2.98
N LEU A 9 4.98 -10.57 2.89
CA LEU A 9 6.31 -11.14 2.98
C LEU A 9 6.46 -12.24 1.94
N VAL A 10 7.52 -12.16 1.14
CA VAL A 10 7.91 -13.21 0.18
C VAL A 10 9.35 -13.60 0.48
N ILE A 11 9.62 -14.89 0.63
CA ILE A 11 10.97 -15.45 0.79
C ILE A 11 11.18 -16.51 -0.28
N ASP A 12 12.29 -16.42 -1.00
CA ASP A 12 12.66 -17.32 -2.08
C ASP A 12 14.19 -17.29 -2.27
N LYS A 13 14.72 -18.19 -3.11
CA LYS A 13 16.14 -18.24 -3.45
C LYS A 13 16.56 -17.22 -4.52
N VAL A 14 15.58 -16.70 -5.30
CA VAL A 14 15.86 -15.82 -6.46
C VAL A 14 15.22 -14.44 -6.37
N THR A 15 14.57 -14.13 -5.26
CA THR A 15 13.89 -12.85 -5.06
C THR A 15 14.90 -11.69 -4.98
N HIS A 16 14.55 -10.57 -5.60
CA HIS A 16 15.36 -9.35 -5.58
C HIS A 16 14.50 -8.09 -5.63
N MET A 17 15.10 -6.92 -5.45
CA MET A 17 14.42 -5.62 -5.41
C MET A 17 13.56 -5.31 -6.65
N GLY A 18 13.93 -5.85 -7.82
CA GLY A 18 13.11 -5.73 -9.04
C GLY A 18 11.76 -6.44 -8.93
N HIS A 19 11.71 -7.61 -8.32
CA HIS A 19 10.46 -8.33 -8.06
C HIS A 19 9.56 -7.54 -7.09
N LEU A 20 10.12 -6.98 -6.03
CA LEU A 20 9.39 -6.10 -5.10
C LEU A 20 8.78 -4.91 -5.85
N LYS A 21 9.59 -4.17 -6.60
CA LYS A 21 9.13 -2.99 -7.36
C LYS A 21 8.05 -3.33 -8.38
N GLY A 22 8.22 -4.44 -9.11
CA GLY A 22 7.23 -4.92 -10.07
C GLY A 22 5.90 -5.26 -9.40
N CYS A 23 5.94 -6.07 -8.35
CA CYS A 23 4.77 -6.47 -7.58
C CYS A 23 3.98 -5.25 -7.05
N LEU A 24 4.67 -4.28 -6.45
CA LEU A 24 4.03 -3.10 -5.88
C LEU A 24 3.50 -2.13 -6.93
N THR A 25 4.17 -2.00 -8.07
CA THR A 25 3.67 -1.20 -9.20
C THR A 25 2.42 -1.83 -9.82
N ASP A 26 2.41 -3.15 -10.00
CA ASP A 26 1.23 -3.88 -10.48
C ASP A 26 0.06 -3.80 -9.50
N PHE A 27 0.35 -3.88 -8.20
CA PHE A 27 -0.66 -3.64 -7.15
C PHE A 27 -1.27 -2.24 -7.29
N ALA A 28 -0.46 -1.18 -7.37
CA ALA A 28 -0.95 0.19 -7.46
C ALA A 28 -1.82 0.40 -8.71
N ARG A 29 -1.39 -0.14 -9.87
CA ARG A 29 -2.16 -0.08 -11.11
C ARG A 29 -3.52 -0.77 -10.97
N ALA A 30 -3.55 -1.98 -10.42
CA ALA A 30 -4.77 -2.74 -10.24
C ALA A 30 -5.69 -2.13 -9.17
N PHE A 31 -5.12 -1.68 -8.06
CA PHE A 31 -5.89 -1.13 -6.95
C PHE A 31 -6.57 0.21 -7.32
N PHE A 32 -5.85 1.10 -7.98
CA PHE A 32 -6.39 2.40 -8.41
C PHE A 32 -7.11 2.33 -9.76
N GLU A 33 -7.14 1.15 -10.41
CA GLU A 33 -7.86 0.90 -11.68
C GLU A 33 -7.42 1.84 -12.81
N VAL A 34 -6.10 2.05 -12.91
CA VAL A 34 -5.48 2.91 -13.93
C VAL A 34 -4.67 2.06 -14.92
N ASP A 35 -4.66 2.44 -16.19
CA ASP A 35 -3.91 1.72 -17.24
C ASP A 35 -2.40 1.80 -17.02
N SER A 36 -1.93 2.93 -16.50
CA SER A 36 -0.54 3.14 -16.13
C SER A 36 -0.41 3.95 -14.85
N VAL A 37 0.64 3.69 -14.08
CA VAL A 37 0.99 4.45 -12.90
C VAL A 37 2.50 4.65 -12.86
N VAL A 38 2.93 5.88 -12.64
CA VAL A 38 4.33 6.19 -12.39
C VAL A 38 4.59 6.05 -10.89
N THR A 39 5.55 5.21 -10.54
CA THR A 39 5.93 4.95 -9.16
C THR A 39 7.34 5.45 -8.90
N ARG A 40 7.57 5.94 -7.68
CA ARG A 40 8.87 6.36 -7.20
C ARG A 40 9.17 5.64 -5.90
N PHE A 41 10.37 5.07 -5.80
CA PHE A 41 10.86 4.44 -4.57
C PHE A 41 11.91 5.35 -3.96
N ARG A 42 11.62 5.88 -2.78
CA ARG A 42 12.53 6.74 -2.02
C ARG A 42 13.24 5.92 -0.94
N PRO A 43 14.56 6.00 -0.79
CA PRO A 43 15.25 5.36 0.32
C PRO A 43 14.65 5.76 1.67
N HIS A 44 14.48 4.75 2.52
CA HIS A 44 14.00 4.92 3.89
C HIS A 44 14.74 3.93 4.82
N PHE A 45 14.47 3.99 6.10
CA PHE A 45 15.01 3.04 7.07
C PHE A 45 13.88 2.32 7.81
N PHE A 46 13.95 0.97 7.76
CA PHE A 46 13.19 0.10 8.66
C PHE A 46 14.16 -0.92 9.27
N PRO A 47 14.01 -1.29 10.56
CA PRO A 47 14.98 -2.16 11.25
C PRO A 47 14.97 -3.60 10.74
N PHE A 48 13.96 -4.00 10.00
CA PHE A 48 13.75 -5.39 9.51
C PHE A 48 13.94 -5.54 8.00
N THR A 49 14.26 -4.46 7.29
CA THR A 49 14.57 -4.49 5.84
C THR A 49 15.83 -3.69 5.52
N GLU A 50 16.58 -4.16 4.49
CA GLU A 50 17.75 -3.48 3.93
C GLU A 50 18.04 -3.99 2.51
N PRO A 51 18.01 -3.12 1.46
CA PRO A 51 17.58 -1.73 1.49
C PRO A 51 16.08 -1.59 1.75
N SER A 52 15.72 -0.45 2.35
CA SER A 52 14.33 -0.08 2.62
C SER A 52 13.93 1.10 1.74
N ALA A 53 12.66 1.15 1.34
CA ALA A 53 12.12 2.22 0.53
C ALA A 53 10.64 2.47 0.82
N GLU A 54 10.24 3.73 0.80
CA GLU A 54 8.85 4.14 0.66
C GLU A 54 8.48 4.24 -0.81
N MET A 55 7.26 3.83 -1.15
CA MET A 55 6.73 3.93 -2.50
C MET A 55 5.73 5.07 -2.60
N ASP A 56 6.01 5.98 -3.52
CA ASP A 56 5.09 7.04 -3.92
C ASP A 56 4.46 6.71 -5.28
N VAL A 57 3.23 7.16 -5.48
CA VAL A 57 2.55 7.17 -6.78
C VAL A 57 2.36 8.61 -7.27
N GLN A 58 2.46 8.80 -8.57
CA GLN A 58 2.16 10.07 -9.20
C GLN A 58 0.65 10.34 -9.14
N CYS A 59 0.27 11.57 -8.83
CA CYS A 59 -1.13 11.97 -8.68
C CYS A 59 -1.36 13.45 -8.99
N ASP A 60 -2.63 13.81 -9.21
CA ASP A 60 -3.11 15.18 -9.21
C ASP A 60 -3.89 15.46 -7.92
N ARG A 61 -3.54 16.55 -7.24
CA ARG A 61 -4.19 17.00 -5.99
C ARG A 61 -4.89 18.34 -6.13
N SER A 62 -4.92 18.93 -7.32
CA SER A 62 -5.44 20.29 -7.57
C SER A 62 -6.94 20.40 -7.41
N GLY A 63 -7.70 19.33 -7.61
CA GLY A 63 -9.18 19.33 -7.64
C GLY A 63 -9.87 18.98 -6.31
N GLY A 64 -9.14 18.93 -5.18
CA GLY A 64 -9.70 18.51 -3.88
C GLY A 64 -9.81 17.00 -3.68
N ASN A 65 -9.89 16.22 -4.75
CA ASN A 65 -9.77 14.77 -4.73
C ASN A 65 -8.44 14.34 -5.35
N VAL A 66 -7.82 13.33 -4.78
CA VAL A 66 -6.57 12.78 -5.33
C VAL A 66 -6.90 11.88 -6.52
N LYS A 67 -6.29 12.17 -7.68
CA LYS A 67 -6.36 11.33 -8.87
C LYS A 67 -5.02 10.68 -9.12
N VAL A 68 -4.93 9.38 -8.93
CA VAL A 68 -3.71 8.60 -9.16
C VAL A 68 -3.52 8.36 -10.66
N GLY A 69 -2.28 8.44 -11.15
CA GLY A 69 -1.91 8.25 -12.54
C GLY A 69 -1.94 9.52 -13.39
N GLU A 70 -2.30 10.66 -12.82
CA GLU A 70 -2.33 11.98 -13.46
C GLU A 70 -1.51 13.00 -12.66
N GLY A 71 -1.21 14.16 -13.25
CA GLY A 71 -0.57 15.29 -12.57
C GLY A 71 0.92 15.16 -12.33
N GLU A 72 1.47 16.02 -11.47
CA GLU A 72 2.91 16.10 -11.16
C GLU A 72 3.22 15.91 -9.68
N ASP A 73 2.19 15.75 -8.84
CA ASP A 73 2.35 15.52 -7.42
C ASP A 73 2.73 14.07 -7.10
N TRP A 74 3.20 13.86 -5.88
CA TRP A 74 3.58 12.55 -5.37
C TRP A 74 2.85 12.25 -4.07
N LEU A 75 2.40 11.02 -3.94
CA LEU A 75 1.70 10.53 -2.76
C LEU A 75 2.32 9.21 -2.29
N GLU A 76 2.82 9.20 -1.07
CA GLU A 76 3.29 7.99 -0.42
C GLU A 76 2.12 7.06 -0.10
N ILE A 77 2.24 5.78 -0.46
CA ILE A 77 1.20 4.78 -0.24
C ILE A 77 1.63 3.61 0.65
N LEU A 78 2.92 3.28 0.71
CA LEU A 78 3.41 2.14 1.48
C LEU A 78 4.91 2.21 1.78
N GLY A 79 5.33 1.44 2.78
CA GLY A 79 6.73 1.14 3.07
C GLY A 79 7.10 -0.27 2.62
N SER A 80 8.35 -0.48 2.21
CA SER A 80 8.82 -1.76 1.68
C SER A 80 10.33 -1.93 1.81
N GLY A 81 10.84 -3.12 1.51
CA GLY A 81 12.27 -3.38 1.42
C GLY A 81 12.62 -4.85 1.26
N MET A 82 13.90 -5.11 1.06
CA MET A 82 14.42 -6.47 1.12
C MET A 82 14.53 -6.90 2.58
N VAL A 83 14.18 -8.14 2.86
CA VAL A 83 14.24 -8.68 4.23
C VAL A 83 15.68 -8.65 4.74
N HIS A 84 15.86 -8.08 5.93
CA HIS A 84 17.19 -7.99 6.54
C HIS A 84 17.75 -9.41 6.83
N PRO A 85 19.03 -9.69 6.55
CA PRO A 85 19.62 -11.02 6.77
C PRO A 85 19.43 -11.56 8.19
N ASN A 86 19.44 -10.71 9.20
CA ASN A 86 19.20 -11.12 10.58
C ASN A 86 17.77 -11.65 10.82
N VAL A 87 16.78 -11.15 10.08
CA VAL A 87 15.41 -11.68 10.15
C VAL A 87 15.37 -13.11 9.62
N LEU A 88 16.06 -13.39 8.50
CA LEU A 88 16.17 -14.75 7.96
C LEU A 88 16.87 -15.70 8.95
N ARG A 89 18.00 -15.28 9.55
CA ARG A 89 18.71 -16.07 10.56
C ARG A 89 17.84 -16.38 11.78
N ASN A 90 17.07 -15.41 12.24
CA ASN A 90 16.20 -15.57 13.41
C ASN A 90 15.10 -16.62 13.22
N VAL A 91 14.71 -16.90 11.97
CA VAL A 91 13.74 -17.94 11.63
C VAL A 91 14.39 -19.22 11.10
N GLY A 92 15.72 -19.34 11.20
CA GLY A 92 16.46 -20.54 10.81
C GLY A 92 16.73 -20.69 9.32
N LEU A 93 16.60 -19.62 8.54
CA LEU A 93 16.95 -19.60 7.12
C LEU A 93 18.35 -19.04 6.90
N ASP A 94 19.08 -19.66 5.97
CA ASP A 94 20.38 -19.18 5.56
C ASP A 94 20.25 -17.97 4.61
N PRO A 95 20.73 -16.77 4.96
CA PRO A 95 20.66 -15.60 4.10
C PRO A 95 21.57 -15.67 2.87
N ASP A 96 22.49 -16.63 2.79
CA ASP A 96 23.29 -16.88 1.60
C ASP A 96 22.53 -17.71 0.56
N GLU A 97 21.49 -18.45 0.98
CA GLU A 97 20.61 -19.22 0.10
C GLU A 97 19.27 -18.52 -0.18
N TYR A 98 18.74 -17.80 0.80
CA TYR A 98 17.41 -17.22 0.76
C TYR A 98 17.45 -15.70 0.80
N GLN A 99 16.58 -15.09 0.02
CA GLN A 99 16.32 -13.67 0.04
C GLN A 99 14.83 -13.45 0.17
N GLY A 100 14.42 -12.25 0.53
CA GLY A 100 13.01 -11.92 0.62
C GLY A 100 12.76 -10.45 0.46
N PHE A 101 11.51 -10.11 0.19
CA PHE A 101 11.04 -8.75 0.30
C PHE A 101 9.79 -8.69 1.17
N ALA A 102 9.59 -7.53 1.78
CA ALA A 102 8.42 -7.24 2.59
C ALA A 102 7.85 -5.86 2.25
N PHE A 103 6.56 -5.71 2.47
CA PHE A 103 5.89 -4.43 2.36
C PHE A 103 4.76 -4.32 3.38
N GLY A 104 4.48 -3.09 3.81
CA GLY A 104 3.35 -2.77 4.67
C GLY A 104 2.62 -1.53 4.18
N MET A 105 1.29 -1.58 4.17
CA MET A 105 0.45 -0.49 3.73
C MET A 105 -0.74 -0.26 4.66
N GLY A 106 -1.09 1.01 4.89
CA GLY A 106 -2.24 1.39 5.70
C GLY A 106 -3.54 1.19 4.92
N VAL A 107 -4.39 0.25 5.36
CA VAL A 107 -5.70 -0.03 4.72
C VAL A 107 -6.59 1.21 4.75
N ASP A 108 -6.63 1.90 5.89
CA ASP A 108 -7.43 3.12 6.07
C ASP A 108 -7.03 4.21 5.07
N ARG A 109 -5.72 4.41 4.86
CA ARG A 109 -5.20 5.37 3.90
C ARG A 109 -5.53 5.00 2.45
N LEU A 110 -5.36 3.74 2.09
CA LEU A 110 -5.70 3.25 0.76
C LEU A 110 -7.20 3.39 0.48
N ALA A 111 -8.06 3.04 1.45
CA ALA A 111 -9.50 3.22 1.34
C ALA A 111 -9.89 4.70 1.20
N MET A 112 -9.27 5.58 1.99
CA MET A 112 -9.47 7.03 1.87
C MET A 112 -9.17 7.54 0.45
N LEU A 113 -8.06 7.09 -0.13
CA LEU A 113 -7.65 7.50 -1.47
C LEU A 113 -8.56 6.92 -2.55
N LYS A 114 -8.92 5.64 -2.45
CA LYS A 114 -9.75 4.96 -3.45
C LYS A 114 -11.18 5.52 -3.50
N TYR A 115 -11.73 5.87 -2.35
CA TYR A 115 -13.11 6.32 -2.23
C TYR A 115 -13.26 7.84 -2.09
N GLY A 116 -12.17 8.59 -2.25
CA GLY A 116 -12.19 10.06 -2.23
C GLY A 116 -12.58 10.64 -0.86
N MET A 117 -12.25 9.95 0.22
CA MET A 117 -12.56 10.44 1.57
C MET A 117 -11.51 11.46 2.01
N PRO A 118 -11.93 12.62 2.53
CA PRO A 118 -10.99 13.70 2.86
C PRO A 118 -10.22 13.48 4.15
N ASP A 119 -10.69 12.58 5.04
CA ASP A 119 -10.14 12.39 6.38
C ASP A 119 -10.33 10.96 6.86
N LEU A 120 -9.36 10.44 7.62
CA LEU A 120 -9.37 9.08 8.22
C LEU A 120 -10.23 8.98 9.48
N ARG A 121 -10.41 10.09 10.23
CA ARG A 121 -11.07 10.08 11.53
C ARG A 121 -12.49 9.53 11.50
N PRO A 122 -13.31 9.83 10.48
CA PRO A 122 -14.68 9.30 10.40
C PRO A 122 -14.79 7.78 10.37
N TYR A 123 -13.73 7.06 9.97
CA TYR A 123 -13.72 5.59 10.02
C TYR A 123 -13.89 5.05 11.44
N PHE A 124 -13.52 5.83 12.45
CA PHE A 124 -13.48 5.43 13.86
C PHE A 124 -14.50 6.14 14.74
N GLU A 125 -15.27 7.10 14.19
CA GLU A 125 -16.22 7.92 14.94
C GLU A 125 -17.62 7.29 15.02
N SER A 126 -17.92 6.28 14.20
CA SER A 126 -19.21 5.59 14.15
C SER A 126 -20.42 6.54 13.91
N ASP A 127 -20.23 7.63 13.18
CA ASP A 127 -21.30 8.56 12.85
C ASP A 127 -22.25 7.93 11.82
N VAL A 128 -23.50 7.73 12.22
CA VAL A 128 -24.53 7.09 11.40
C VAL A 128 -24.81 7.85 10.10
N ARG A 129 -24.66 9.18 10.11
CA ARG A 129 -24.84 10.03 8.90
C ARG A 129 -23.75 9.73 7.89
N TRP A 130 -22.49 9.58 8.36
CA TRP A 130 -21.35 9.22 7.53
C TRP A 130 -21.51 7.81 6.95
N LEU A 131 -21.86 6.83 7.80
CA LEU A 131 -22.09 5.45 7.38
C LEU A 131 -23.23 5.34 6.34
N SER A 132 -24.30 6.11 6.52
CA SER A 132 -25.42 6.17 5.56
C SER A 132 -25.01 6.81 4.24
N HIS A 133 -24.17 7.85 4.27
CA HIS A 133 -23.70 8.56 3.07
C HIS A 133 -22.83 7.67 2.18
N TYR A 134 -21.90 6.93 2.76
CA TYR A 134 -21.02 6.03 2.00
C TYR A 134 -21.62 4.63 1.76
N GLY A 135 -22.84 4.37 2.20
CA GLY A 135 -23.61 3.18 1.86
C GLY A 135 -23.01 1.88 2.42
N PHE A 136 -22.35 1.93 3.57
CA PHE A 136 -21.74 0.75 4.18
C PHE A 136 -22.76 -0.34 4.44
N LYS A 137 -22.54 -1.52 3.85
CA LYS A 137 -23.34 -2.74 4.07
C LYS A 137 -22.38 -3.86 4.49
N PRO A 138 -22.39 -4.30 5.75
CA PRO A 138 -21.42 -5.27 6.27
C PRO A 138 -21.44 -6.64 5.57
N TRP A 139 -22.53 -6.95 4.87
CA TRP A 139 -22.71 -8.22 4.15
C TRP A 139 -22.32 -8.16 2.66
N LEU A 140 -22.00 -6.99 2.13
CA LEU A 140 -21.50 -6.84 0.78
C LEU A 140 -19.98 -6.82 0.83
N LEU A 141 -19.35 -7.85 0.27
CA LEU A 141 -17.93 -7.82 0.01
C LEU A 141 -17.68 -6.80 -1.12
N PRO A 142 -16.96 -5.71 -0.87
CA PRO A 142 -16.62 -4.78 -1.93
C PRO A 142 -15.77 -5.49 -2.98
N SER A 143 -16.15 -5.40 -4.24
CA SER A 143 -15.29 -5.85 -5.34
C SER A 143 -14.32 -4.73 -5.72
N LEU A 144 -13.16 -5.10 -6.28
CA LEU A 144 -12.18 -4.12 -6.78
C LEU A 144 -12.77 -3.22 -7.88
N SER A 145 -13.79 -3.72 -8.60
CA SER A 145 -14.47 -3.00 -9.69
C SER A 145 -15.75 -2.28 -9.28
N GLY A 146 -16.37 -2.67 -8.17
CA GLY A 146 -17.68 -2.16 -7.76
C GLY A 146 -17.67 -1.09 -6.67
N GLY A 147 -16.53 -0.89 -6.00
CA GLY A 147 -16.47 0.01 -4.86
C GLY A 147 -17.42 -0.40 -3.72
N LEU A 148 -17.93 0.59 -3.00
CA LEU A 148 -18.91 0.43 -1.90
C LEU A 148 -20.37 0.57 -2.37
N SER A 149 -20.65 0.40 -3.66
CA SER A 149 -22.01 0.54 -4.21
C SER A 149 -22.97 -0.54 -3.73
#